data_d474a309abf65f27a389abbe01ec0531
#
_entry.id   d474a309abf65f27a389abbe01ec0531
#
_cell.length_a   1.000
_cell.length_b   1.000
_cell.length_c   1.000
_cell.angle_alpha   90.00
_cell.angle_beta   90.00
_cell.angle_gamma   90.00
#
_symmetry.space_group_name_H-M   'P 1'
#
loop_
_entity.id
_entity.type
_entity.pdbx_description
1 polymer ?
#
loop_
_entity_poly.entity_id
_entity_poly.type
_entity_poly.pdbx_seq_one_letter_code
_entity_poly.pdbx_strand_id
1 'polypeptide(L)'
;QSRRNVIEACPNIKYIGMCCTLYSESSANVDIAAARERGITVLGIRDYGDEGVVEYVISELVRLLHGFGGKQWRHKAYELGGQKVGIVGLGRTGRMIADALRFLGAEVYYFSRTRKPDAEAAGIAYLPLRELLPEVDILCTCLPRNTILLGAGEFRLFGNLRTPFPT
;
A
#
# COMPACT_ATOMS: atom_id res chain seq x y z
N GLN A 1 -17.38 2.16 24.57
CA GLN A 1 -18.55 3.03 24.30
C GLN A 1 -18.87 2.92 22.84
N SER A 2 -20.16 2.72 22.51
CA SER A 2 -20.61 2.69 21.11
C SER A 2 -20.36 4.07 20.48
N ARG A 3 -19.84 4.09 19.24
CA ARG A 3 -19.64 5.34 18.46
C ARG A 3 -20.94 6.15 18.35
N ARG A 4 -22.09 5.47 18.34
CA ARG A 4 -23.43 6.06 18.34
C ARG A 4 -23.70 6.89 19.61
N ASN A 5 -23.36 6.36 20.78
CA ASN A 5 -23.61 7.05 22.07
C ASN A 5 -22.90 8.41 22.14
N VAL A 6 -21.74 8.54 21.50
CA VAL A 6 -21.00 9.82 21.45
C VAL A 6 -21.80 10.85 20.64
N ILE A 7 -22.34 10.44 19.49
CA ILE A 7 -23.17 11.32 18.64
C ILE A 7 -24.43 11.72 19.37
N GLU A 8 -25.09 10.80 20.05
CA GLU A 8 -26.31 11.04 20.80
C GLU A 8 -26.11 11.99 21.99
N ALA A 9 -24.97 11.91 22.66
CA ALA A 9 -24.64 12.78 23.79
C ALA A 9 -24.29 14.23 23.38
N CYS A 10 -24.12 14.50 22.09
CA CYS A 10 -23.75 15.82 21.60
C CYS A 10 -24.80 16.42 20.67
N PRO A 11 -25.92 17.00 21.21
CA PRO A 11 -27.09 17.41 20.43
C PRO A 11 -26.83 18.54 19.42
N ASN A 12 -25.78 19.34 19.63
CA ASN A 12 -25.50 20.54 18.85
C ASN A 12 -24.48 20.32 17.71
N ILE A 13 -23.96 19.13 17.56
CA ILE A 13 -23.01 18.83 16.48
C ILE A 13 -23.73 18.91 15.12
N LYS A 14 -23.15 19.64 14.18
CA LYS A 14 -23.58 19.74 12.78
C LYS A 14 -22.59 19.17 11.80
N TYR A 15 -21.32 19.05 12.20
CA TYR A 15 -20.23 18.63 11.35
C TYR A 15 -19.19 17.80 12.12
N ILE A 16 -18.69 16.74 11.49
CA ILE A 16 -17.59 15.92 12.00
C ILE A 16 -16.54 15.80 10.89
N GLY A 17 -15.35 16.35 11.10
CA GLY A 17 -14.18 16.17 10.24
C GLY A 17 -13.35 14.99 10.74
N MET A 18 -13.20 13.96 9.92
CA MET A 18 -12.31 12.84 10.22
C MET A 18 -10.91 13.14 9.71
N CYS A 19 -9.92 13.17 10.59
CA CYS A 19 -8.49 13.31 10.23
C CYS A 19 -7.92 11.99 9.71
N CYS A 20 -8.67 11.27 8.89
CA CYS A 20 -8.27 10.03 8.23
C CYS A 20 -9.10 9.84 6.96
N THR A 21 -8.63 8.98 6.07
CA THR A 21 -9.33 8.70 4.82
C THR A 21 -10.65 7.97 5.05
N LEU A 22 -11.72 8.47 4.45
CA LEU A 22 -13.04 7.84 4.46
C LEU A 22 -13.29 7.15 3.11
N TYR A 23 -13.04 5.84 3.05
CA TYR A 23 -13.30 5.02 1.86
C TYR A 23 -14.75 4.50 1.79
N SER A 24 -15.33 4.15 2.94
CA SER A 24 -16.68 3.61 3.07
C SER A 24 -17.19 3.81 4.48
N GLU A 25 -18.50 3.63 4.68
CA GLU A 25 -19.10 3.70 6.01
C GLU A 25 -18.49 2.70 7.00
N SER A 26 -18.13 1.51 6.53
CA SER A 26 -17.50 0.48 7.36
C SER A 26 -16.05 0.79 7.76
N SER A 27 -15.36 1.63 6.99
CA SER A 27 -13.99 2.07 7.29
C SER A 27 -13.95 3.29 8.23
N ALA A 28 -15.11 3.94 8.48
CA ALA A 28 -15.20 5.13 9.30
C ALA A 28 -14.93 4.83 10.78
N ASN A 29 -14.26 5.75 11.46
CA ASN A 29 -14.15 5.77 12.93
C ASN A 29 -15.31 6.53 13.61
N VAL A 30 -16.28 6.93 12.83
CA VAL A 30 -17.55 7.58 13.23
C VAL A 30 -18.71 6.69 12.80
N ASP A 31 -19.82 6.69 13.55
CA ASP A 31 -21.05 6.04 13.13
C ASP A 31 -21.74 6.93 12.08
N ILE A 32 -21.50 6.64 10.81
CA ILE A 32 -22.03 7.42 9.68
C ILE A 32 -23.56 7.37 9.62
N ALA A 33 -24.15 6.20 9.93
CA ALA A 33 -25.60 6.04 9.94
C ALA A 33 -26.25 6.93 11.00
N ALA A 34 -25.76 6.87 12.24
CA ALA A 34 -26.25 7.71 13.32
C ALA A 34 -26.05 9.22 13.06
N ALA A 35 -24.93 9.60 12.43
CA ALA A 35 -24.70 10.98 12.03
C ALA A 35 -25.71 11.44 10.98
N ARG A 36 -25.99 10.61 9.97
CA ARG A 36 -26.96 10.89 8.90
C ARG A 36 -28.38 11.03 9.45
N GLU A 37 -28.80 10.14 10.35
CA GLU A 37 -30.14 10.22 11.03
C GLU A 37 -30.38 11.58 11.73
N ARG A 38 -29.30 12.22 12.18
CA ARG A 38 -29.31 13.51 12.85
C ARG A 38 -28.95 14.71 11.99
N GLY A 39 -28.80 14.52 10.69
CA GLY A 39 -28.41 15.58 9.77
C GLY A 39 -27.02 16.13 9.99
N ILE A 40 -26.10 15.33 10.58
CA ILE A 40 -24.71 15.71 10.82
C ILE A 40 -23.90 15.36 9.58
N THR A 41 -23.22 16.36 9.02
CA THR A 41 -22.28 16.15 7.90
C THR A 41 -20.99 15.52 8.41
N VAL A 42 -20.59 14.39 7.81
CA VAL A 42 -19.32 13.73 8.11
C VAL A 42 -18.45 13.73 6.86
N LEU A 43 -17.26 14.30 6.95
CA LEU A 43 -16.28 14.30 5.88
C LEU A 43 -14.97 13.68 6.37
N GLY A 44 -14.32 12.92 5.51
CA GLY A 44 -12.96 12.43 5.73
C GLY A 44 -11.97 13.14 4.80
N ILE A 45 -10.73 13.18 5.19
CA ILE A 45 -9.66 13.66 4.32
C ILE A 45 -9.41 12.58 3.26
N ARG A 46 -9.26 13.01 2.01
CA ARG A 46 -8.78 12.16 0.92
C ARG A 46 -7.39 12.61 0.49
N ASP A 47 -6.62 11.67 -0.02
CA ASP A 47 -5.31 11.96 -0.62
C ASP A 47 -4.35 12.67 0.37
N TYR A 48 -4.33 12.20 1.61
CA TYR A 48 -3.52 12.75 2.68
C TYR A 48 -2.38 11.80 3.06
N GLY A 49 -1.15 12.31 3.02
CA GLY A 49 0.04 11.58 3.47
C GLY A 49 0.56 10.51 2.50
N ASP A 50 0.00 10.42 1.29
CA ASP A 50 0.47 9.46 0.29
C ASP A 50 1.92 9.74 -0.12
N GLU A 51 2.30 11.00 -0.29
CA GLU A 51 3.65 11.43 -0.64
C GLU A 51 4.67 10.99 0.43
N GLY A 52 4.37 11.24 1.71
CA GLY A 52 5.24 10.82 2.81
C GLY A 52 5.41 9.31 2.92
N VAL A 53 4.38 8.52 2.56
CA VAL A 53 4.50 7.06 2.48
C VAL A 53 5.42 6.66 1.33
N VAL A 54 5.32 7.31 0.17
CA VAL A 54 6.20 7.05 -0.97
C VAL A 54 7.65 7.36 -0.61
N GLU A 55 7.92 8.53 -0.04
CA GLU A 55 9.26 8.94 0.41
C GLU A 55 9.84 7.93 1.40
N TYR A 56 9.04 7.50 2.38
CA TYR A 56 9.47 6.49 3.35
C TYR A 56 9.84 5.17 2.67
N VAL A 57 8.99 4.65 1.78
CA VAL A 57 9.25 3.38 1.08
C VAL A 57 10.51 3.47 0.24
N ILE A 58 10.67 4.52 -0.55
CA ILE A 58 11.86 4.71 -1.40
C ILE A 58 13.11 4.86 -0.54
N SER A 59 13.07 5.67 0.52
CA SER A 59 14.22 5.87 1.40
C SER A 59 14.66 4.58 2.09
N GLU A 60 13.71 3.77 2.58
CA GLU A 60 14.02 2.49 3.21
C GLU A 60 14.57 1.45 2.22
N LEU A 61 14.03 1.41 1.00
CA LEU A 61 14.56 0.53 -0.04
C LEU A 61 16.00 0.89 -0.40
N VAL A 62 16.28 2.16 -0.65
CA VAL A 62 17.64 2.65 -0.93
C VAL A 62 18.55 2.36 0.25
N ARG A 63 18.13 2.66 1.47
CA ARG A 63 18.89 2.38 2.69
C ARG A 63 19.28 0.91 2.82
N LEU A 64 18.32 0.00 2.60
CA LEU A 64 18.53 -1.45 2.71
C LEU A 64 19.39 -2.01 1.58
N LEU A 65 19.22 -1.53 0.35
CA LEU A 65 19.97 -1.97 -0.82
C LEU A 65 21.45 -1.57 -0.74
N HIS A 66 21.72 -0.36 -0.22
CA HIS A 66 23.08 0.17 -0.11
C HIS A 66 23.75 -0.08 1.24
N GLY A 67 23.01 -0.53 2.26
CA GLY A 67 23.54 -0.78 3.60
C GLY A 67 23.76 0.46 4.44
N PHE A 68 23.13 1.57 4.11
CA PHE A 68 23.20 2.79 4.91
C PHE A 68 22.60 2.56 6.32
N GLY A 69 23.34 2.92 7.36
CA GLY A 69 22.92 2.71 8.74
C GLY A 69 23.11 1.28 9.27
N GLY A 70 23.93 0.45 8.62
CA GLY A 70 24.42 -0.83 9.13
C GLY A 70 23.57 -2.06 8.81
N LYS A 71 22.31 -1.91 8.40
CA LYS A 71 21.49 -3.03 7.88
C LYS A 71 21.48 -3.01 6.37
N GLN A 72 21.81 -4.14 5.78
CA GLN A 72 21.85 -4.32 4.34
C GLN A 72 21.06 -5.57 3.95
N TRP A 73 20.34 -5.51 2.85
CA TRP A 73 19.53 -6.62 2.38
C TRP A 73 20.37 -7.83 1.93
N ARG A 74 21.48 -7.56 1.21
CA ARG A 74 22.40 -8.58 0.72
C ARG A 74 23.83 -8.21 1.11
N HIS A 75 24.75 -9.13 0.95
CA HIS A 75 26.16 -8.96 1.36
C HIS A 75 26.93 -7.85 0.61
N LYS A 76 26.40 -7.31 -0.46
CA LYS A 76 26.96 -6.15 -1.20
C LYS A 76 25.84 -5.18 -1.57
N ALA A 77 26.21 -3.95 -1.88
CA ALA A 77 25.29 -2.93 -2.34
C ALA A 77 24.66 -3.28 -3.70
N TYR A 78 23.39 -2.94 -3.85
CA TYR A 78 22.61 -3.08 -5.08
C TYR A 78 21.89 -1.77 -5.35
N GLU A 79 21.63 -1.49 -6.60
CA GLU A 79 20.80 -0.40 -7.06
C GLU A 79 19.34 -0.85 -7.22
N LEU A 80 18.42 0.10 -7.20
CA LEU A 80 17.01 -0.17 -7.52
C LEU A 80 16.83 -0.52 -8.99
N GLY A 81 17.66 0.02 -9.85
CA GLY A 81 17.65 -0.28 -11.28
C GLY A 81 17.78 -1.78 -11.55
N GLY A 82 16.88 -2.32 -12.36
CA GLY A 82 16.82 -3.74 -12.70
C GLY A 82 16.27 -4.65 -11.60
N GLN A 83 15.90 -4.14 -10.40
CA GLN A 83 15.19 -4.95 -9.40
C GLN A 83 13.73 -5.16 -9.83
N LYS A 84 13.23 -6.37 -9.66
CA LYS A 84 11.83 -6.69 -9.89
C LYS A 84 11.01 -6.40 -8.63
N VAL A 85 10.09 -5.47 -8.72
CA VAL A 85 9.27 -5.02 -7.60
C VAL A 85 7.80 -5.31 -7.83
N GLY A 86 7.18 -6.04 -6.91
CA GLY A 86 5.75 -6.31 -6.89
C GLY A 86 4.97 -5.34 -6.01
N ILE A 87 3.91 -4.76 -6.53
CA ILE A 87 2.97 -3.94 -5.78
C ILE A 87 1.66 -4.70 -5.57
N VAL A 88 1.35 -5.06 -4.35
CA VAL A 88 0.08 -5.69 -3.99
C VAL A 88 -0.89 -4.62 -3.52
N GLY A 89 -1.86 -4.29 -4.39
CA GLY A 89 -2.80 -3.19 -4.19
C GLY A 89 -2.39 -1.92 -4.95
N LEU A 90 -2.80 -1.80 -6.22
CA LEU A 90 -2.52 -0.62 -7.04
C LEU A 90 -3.63 0.43 -6.89
N GLY A 91 -3.79 0.95 -5.67
CA GLY A 91 -4.55 2.16 -5.35
C GLY A 91 -3.70 3.41 -5.59
N ARG A 92 -4.10 4.57 -5.03
CA ARG A 92 -3.35 5.83 -5.17
C ARG A 92 -1.90 5.69 -4.67
N THR A 93 -1.69 5.35 -3.41
CA THR A 93 -0.36 5.17 -2.83
C THR A 93 0.48 4.14 -3.58
N GLY A 94 -0.11 2.95 -3.88
CA GLY A 94 0.59 1.90 -4.63
C GLY A 94 1.00 2.35 -6.03
N ARG A 95 0.19 3.18 -6.70
CA ARG A 95 0.53 3.76 -8.00
C ARG A 95 1.68 4.74 -7.89
N MET A 96 1.67 5.64 -6.91
CA MET A 96 2.75 6.60 -6.70
C MET A 96 4.08 5.90 -6.38
N ILE A 97 4.06 4.84 -5.55
CA ILE A 97 5.24 4.01 -5.28
C ILE A 97 5.72 3.34 -6.59
N ALA A 98 4.82 2.76 -7.38
CA ALA A 98 5.16 2.12 -8.64
C ALA A 98 5.82 3.10 -9.63
N ASP A 99 5.26 4.30 -9.75
CA ASP A 99 5.79 5.34 -10.65
C ASP A 99 7.19 5.82 -10.18
N ALA A 100 7.40 6.02 -8.88
CA ALA A 100 8.69 6.39 -8.31
C ALA A 100 9.76 5.30 -8.52
N LEU A 101 9.41 4.03 -8.30
CA LEU A 101 10.31 2.90 -8.52
C LEU A 101 10.70 2.74 -9.99
N ARG A 102 9.74 2.91 -10.90
CA ARG A 102 10.02 2.89 -12.34
C ARG A 102 10.92 4.05 -12.77
N PHE A 103 10.70 5.24 -12.23
CA PHE A 103 11.59 6.38 -12.46
C PHE A 103 13.05 6.06 -12.08
N LEU A 104 13.24 5.28 -11.01
CA LEU A 104 14.54 4.81 -10.54
C LEU A 104 15.06 3.54 -11.28
N GLY A 105 14.36 3.10 -12.33
CA GLY A 105 14.79 2.02 -13.19
C GLY A 105 14.42 0.59 -12.75
N ALA A 106 13.53 0.45 -11.75
CA ALA A 106 13.02 -0.86 -11.36
C ALA A 106 12.00 -1.40 -12.38
N GLU A 107 11.94 -2.72 -12.52
CA GLU A 107 10.88 -3.43 -13.23
C GLU A 107 9.69 -3.62 -12.29
N VAL A 108 8.56 -2.97 -12.58
CA VAL A 108 7.42 -2.98 -11.66
C VAL A 108 6.28 -3.82 -12.18
N TYR A 109 5.86 -4.74 -11.33
CA TYR A 109 4.70 -5.60 -11.50
C TYR A 109 3.64 -5.27 -10.46
N TYR A 110 2.37 -5.57 -10.73
CA TYR A 110 1.34 -5.35 -9.74
C TYR A 110 0.29 -6.46 -9.72
N PHE A 111 -0.35 -6.59 -8.55
CA PHE A 111 -1.59 -7.31 -8.35
C PHE A 111 -2.63 -6.39 -7.71
N SER A 112 -3.86 -6.42 -8.20
CA SER A 112 -5.03 -5.82 -7.57
C SER A 112 -6.30 -6.57 -7.97
N ARG A 113 -7.38 -6.40 -7.21
CA ARG A 113 -8.68 -7.06 -7.49
C ARG A 113 -9.23 -6.74 -8.88
N THR A 114 -8.97 -5.53 -9.34
CA THR A 114 -9.37 -5.04 -10.66
C THR A 114 -8.13 -4.60 -11.41
N ARG A 115 -7.97 -5.06 -12.65
CA ARG A 115 -6.89 -4.62 -13.52
C ARG A 115 -6.96 -3.11 -13.78
N LYS A 116 -5.82 -2.51 -14.04
CA LYS A 116 -5.64 -1.08 -14.26
C LYS A 116 -5.01 -0.85 -15.64
N PRO A 117 -5.84 -0.77 -16.71
CA PRO A 117 -5.32 -0.63 -18.07
C PRO A 117 -4.43 0.60 -18.27
N ASP A 118 -4.72 1.69 -17.57
CA ASP A 118 -3.90 2.91 -17.56
C ASP A 118 -2.48 2.67 -16.98
N ALA A 119 -2.38 1.84 -15.95
CA ALA A 119 -1.10 1.46 -15.37
C ALA A 119 -0.32 0.52 -16.31
N GLU A 120 -1.02 -0.42 -16.94
CA GLU A 120 -0.44 -1.36 -17.91
C GLU A 120 0.07 -0.62 -19.15
N ALA A 121 -0.70 0.33 -19.67
CA ALA A 121 -0.27 1.21 -20.76
C ALA A 121 0.94 2.07 -20.38
N ALA A 122 1.07 2.42 -19.09
CA ALA A 122 2.24 3.10 -18.56
C ALA A 122 3.43 2.15 -18.29
N GLY A 123 3.31 0.84 -18.58
CA GLY A 123 4.41 -0.14 -18.44
C GLY A 123 4.53 -0.79 -17.05
N ILE A 124 3.47 -0.78 -16.23
CA ILE A 124 3.39 -1.54 -14.98
C ILE A 124 2.64 -2.84 -15.28
N ALA A 125 3.32 -3.98 -15.30
CA ALA A 125 2.74 -5.23 -15.74
C ALA A 125 1.84 -5.88 -14.67
N TYR A 126 0.64 -6.32 -15.06
CA TYR A 126 -0.24 -7.09 -14.18
C TYR A 126 0.18 -8.55 -14.12
N LEU A 127 0.24 -9.10 -12.91
CA LEU A 127 0.36 -10.55 -12.69
C LEU A 127 -0.66 -11.01 -11.64
N PRO A 128 -1.26 -12.19 -11.80
CA PRO A 128 -1.98 -12.86 -10.72
C PRO A 128 -1.06 -13.04 -9.50
N LEU A 129 -1.62 -12.97 -8.28
CA LEU A 129 -0.81 -12.95 -7.06
C LEU A 129 0.21 -14.10 -6.98
N ARG A 130 -0.22 -15.31 -7.33
CA ARG A 130 0.64 -16.51 -7.28
C ARG A 130 1.76 -16.51 -8.33
N GLU A 131 1.61 -15.76 -9.40
CA GLU A 131 2.62 -15.57 -10.43
C GLU A 131 3.55 -14.39 -10.08
N LEU A 132 3.00 -13.36 -9.45
CA LEU A 132 3.76 -12.20 -8.97
C LEU A 132 4.81 -12.58 -7.94
N LEU A 133 4.40 -13.37 -6.92
CA LEU A 133 5.25 -13.63 -5.75
C LEU A 133 6.60 -14.29 -6.08
N PRO A 134 6.67 -15.33 -6.93
CA PRO A 134 7.96 -15.91 -7.31
C PRO A 134 8.77 -15.04 -8.28
N GLU A 135 8.12 -14.11 -8.97
CA GLU A 135 8.76 -13.31 -10.01
C GLU A 135 9.55 -12.11 -9.44
N VAL A 136 9.20 -11.62 -8.25
CA VAL A 136 9.73 -10.36 -7.73
C VAL A 136 10.78 -10.54 -6.63
N ASP A 137 11.73 -9.59 -6.58
CA ASP A 137 12.76 -9.51 -5.53
C ASP A 137 12.25 -8.77 -4.30
N ILE A 138 11.40 -7.78 -4.52
CA ILE A 138 10.88 -6.85 -3.51
C ILE A 138 9.37 -6.85 -3.62
N LEU A 139 8.68 -6.85 -2.48
CA LEU A 139 7.22 -6.81 -2.41
C LEU A 139 6.76 -5.63 -1.56
N CYS A 140 5.97 -4.73 -2.16
CA CYS A 140 5.30 -3.64 -1.48
C CYS A 140 3.81 -3.93 -1.34
N THR A 141 3.30 -3.93 -0.10
CA THR A 141 1.87 -4.14 0.17
C THR A 141 1.18 -2.82 0.45
N CYS A 142 0.23 -2.44 -0.42
CA CYS A 142 -0.54 -1.20 -0.34
C CYS A 142 -2.03 -1.52 -0.17
N LEU A 143 -2.35 -2.36 0.80
CA LEU A 143 -3.69 -2.86 1.04
C LEU A 143 -4.42 -2.03 2.10
N PRO A 144 -5.75 -1.95 2.04
CA PRO A 144 -6.54 -1.36 3.11
C PRO A 144 -6.31 -2.07 4.46
N ARG A 145 -6.46 -1.33 5.54
CA ARG A 145 -6.37 -1.88 6.90
C ARG A 145 -7.27 -3.11 7.05
N ASN A 146 -6.80 -4.12 7.75
CA ASN A 146 -7.48 -5.41 7.99
C ASN A 146 -7.69 -6.29 6.75
N THR A 147 -7.03 -6.01 5.63
CA THR A 147 -7.01 -6.91 4.49
C THR A 147 -5.85 -7.88 4.63
N ILE A 148 -6.13 -9.14 4.89
CA ILE A 148 -5.13 -10.22 4.91
C ILE A 148 -5.18 -10.91 3.56
N LEU A 149 -4.17 -10.69 2.74
CA LEU A 149 -4.04 -11.31 1.41
C LEU A 149 -2.83 -12.24 1.32
N LEU A 150 -1.82 -12.01 2.18
CA LEU A 150 -0.60 -12.79 2.23
C LEU A 150 -0.57 -13.58 3.53
N GLY A 151 -0.69 -14.88 3.43
CA GLY A 151 -0.53 -15.83 4.54
C GLY A 151 0.76 -16.64 4.40
N ALA A 152 0.92 -17.65 5.24
CA ALA A 152 2.10 -18.53 5.21
C ALA A 152 2.29 -19.24 3.86
N GLY A 153 1.18 -19.54 3.14
CA GLY A 153 1.22 -20.15 1.81
C GLY A 153 1.83 -19.22 0.76
N GLU A 154 1.42 -17.97 0.78
CA GLU A 154 1.91 -16.93 -0.13
C GLU A 154 3.37 -16.59 0.15
N PHE A 155 3.76 -16.46 1.41
CA PHE A 155 5.16 -16.23 1.78
C PHE A 155 6.11 -17.36 1.36
N ARG A 156 5.63 -18.60 1.27
CA ARG A 156 6.43 -19.71 0.73
C ARG A 156 6.69 -19.59 -0.77
N LEU A 157 5.83 -18.91 -1.51
CA LEU A 157 6.04 -18.66 -2.94
C LEU A 157 7.05 -17.54 -3.17
N PHE A 158 7.13 -16.59 -2.25
CA PHE A 158 8.04 -15.46 -2.34
C PHE A 158 9.49 -15.92 -2.07
N GLY A 159 10.34 -15.81 -3.07
CA GLY A 159 11.76 -16.16 -2.96
C GLY A 159 12.13 -17.62 -3.25
N ASN A 160 11.18 -18.52 -3.52
CA ASN A 160 11.46 -19.95 -3.74
C ASN A 160 12.07 -20.30 -5.10
N LEU A 161 12.19 -19.35 -6.02
CA LEU A 161 12.70 -19.63 -7.38
C LEU A 161 14.06 -18.99 -7.68
N ARG A 162 14.61 -18.21 -6.78
CA ARG A 162 15.96 -17.66 -6.96
C ARG A 162 16.91 -18.42 -6.06
N THR A 163 17.74 -19.26 -6.71
CA THR A 163 18.86 -19.97 -6.08
C THR A 163 19.64 -19.08 -5.13
N PRO A 164 20.10 -19.61 -3.98
CA PRO A 164 21.08 -18.92 -3.17
C PRO A 164 22.28 -18.59 -4.06
N PHE A 165 22.76 -17.35 -3.92
CA PHE A 165 23.84 -16.80 -4.73
C PHE A 165 25.03 -17.78 -4.86
N PRO A 166 25.67 -17.84 -6.03
CA PRO A 166 26.95 -18.51 -6.11
C PRO A 166 27.89 -17.84 -5.09
N THR A 167 28.42 -18.65 -4.22
CA THR A 167 29.46 -18.32 -3.24
C THR A 167 30.68 -17.73 -3.91
#